data_28f8bb8938acca8932a521e0a0ef79a3
#
_entry.id   28f8bb8938acca8932a521e0a0ef79a3
#
_cell.length_a   1.000
_cell.length_b   1.000
_cell.length_c   1.000
_cell.angle_alpha   90.00
_cell.angle_beta   90.00
_cell.angle_gamma   90.00
#
_symmetry.space_group_name_H-M   'P 1'
#
loop_
_entity.id
_entity.type
_entity.pdbx_description
1 polymer ?
#
loop_
_entity_poly.entity_id
_entity_poly.type
_entity_poly.pdbx_seq_one_letter_code
_entity_poly.pdbx_strand_id
1 'polypeptide(L)'
;YRWFATHADALLARALAWSHAHPVLGRHTAAVFDPTRRESVPLALLAILLLAIVWVWFAFLIIVIGHGEPLAMDLWVHELMRALRNPLADRPLAALASLGDEQALAPVSLLVLAYLCWRKRWMAAGHWLAALAFGLALTAWLGASVDIPKPPSVSSGFGFPSIAVTMSTIIFGFFAVLIARELPGRTRVWPYLVSGIVVALIGFARLYLGAHWLSDVIGGMLFGLVWLLVLGIAYRRRMVRSFWIKPIAWLFYGSFVLAGLWHAPRNVERMLAQFQAPVIERSVALQDWWTQGWQPLPARRNEFDDEQRWPLDVQVAG
;
A
#
# COMPACT_ATOMS: atom_id res chain seq x y z
N TYR A 1 -20.65 -19.60 -23.52
CA TYR A 1 -20.34 -18.25 -23.99
C TYR A 1 -21.59 -17.49 -24.46
N ARG A 2 -22.42 -18.08 -25.34
CA ARG A 2 -23.67 -17.46 -25.87
C ARG A 2 -24.67 -17.10 -24.75
N TRP A 3 -24.86 -17.97 -23.76
CA TRP A 3 -25.77 -17.73 -22.63
C TRP A 3 -25.33 -16.51 -21.77
N PHE A 4 -24.04 -16.39 -21.50
CA PHE A 4 -23.50 -15.23 -20.77
C PHE A 4 -23.64 -13.92 -21.57
N ALA A 5 -23.43 -13.96 -22.89
CA ALA A 5 -23.56 -12.79 -23.75
C ALA A 5 -25.01 -12.26 -23.78
N THR A 6 -26.02 -13.16 -23.96
CA THR A 6 -27.44 -12.75 -24.00
C THR A 6 -27.93 -12.19 -22.67
N HIS A 7 -27.45 -12.70 -21.52
CA HIS A 7 -27.81 -12.16 -20.21
C HIS A 7 -27.11 -10.85 -19.91
N ALA A 8 -25.85 -10.68 -20.32
CA ALA A 8 -25.13 -9.43 -20.21
C ALA A 8 -25.78 -8.32 -21.04
N ASP A 9 -26.20 -8.61 -22.28
CA ASP A 9 -26.91 -7.67 -23.16
C ASP A 9 -28.28 -7.28 -22.59
N ALA A 10 -29.00 -8.22 -22.00
CA ALA A 10 -30.31 -7.96 -21.37
C ALA A 10 -30.14 -7.09 -20.09
N LEU A 11 -29.09 -7.32 -19.28
CA LEU A 11 -28.80 -6.51 -18.11
C LEU A 11 -28.35 -5.10 -18.51
N LEU A 12 -27.51 -4.99 -19.54
CA LEU A 12 -27.10 -3.71 -20.13
C LEU A 12 -28.29 -2.91 -20.65
N ALA A 13 -29.22 -3.55 -21.38
CA ALA A 13 -30.41 -2.92 -21.88
C ALA A 13 -31.34 -2.43 -20.75
N ARG A 14 -31.49 -3.21 -19.66
CA ARG A 14 -32.24 -2.78 -18.47
C ARG A 14 -31.57 -1.62 -17.73
N ALA A 15 -30.26 -1.65 -17.57
CA ALA A 15 -29.49 -0.58 -16.95
C ALA A 15 -29.56 0.72 -17.76
N LEU A 16 -29.53 0.62 -19.09
CA LEU A 16 -29.74 1.75 -20.01
C LEU A 16 -31.16 2.32 -19.91
N ALA A 17 -32.18 1.47 -19.94
CA ALA A 17 -33.56 1.89 -19.78
C ALA A 17 -33.80 2.59 -18.45
N TRP A 18 -33.25 2.05 -17.36
CA TRP A 18 -33.31 2.67 -16.04
C TRP A 18 -32.58 4.04 -16.02
N SER A 19 -31.41 4.13 -16.66
CA SER A 19 -30.62 5.35 -16.69
C SER A 19 -31.32 6.46 -17.48
N HIS A 20 -32.06 6.13 -18.52
CA HIS A 20 -32.89 7.08 -19.28
C HIS A 20 -34.11 7.55 -18.51
N ALA A 21 -34.67 6.70 -17.64
CA ALA A 21 -35.81 7.04 -16.78
C ALA A 21 -35.46 7.99 -15.61
N HIS A 22 -34.15 8.12 -15.27
CA HIS A 22 -33.69 8.92 -14.12
C HIS A 22 -32.72 10.04 -14.54
N PRO A 23 -33.20 11.26 -14.87
CA PRO A 23 -32.39 12.31 -15.52
C PRO A 23 -31.23 12.85 -14.71
N VAL A 24 -31.23 12.73 -13.38
CA VAL A 24 -30.15 13.24 -12.51
C VAL A 24 -29.03 12.19 -12.35
N LEU A 25 -29.36 10.98 -11.97
CA LEU A 25 -28.41 9.85 -11.80
C LEU A 25 -28.10 9.17 -13.14
N GLY A 26 -29.09 9.06 -14.01
CA GLY A 26 -28.99 8.38 -15.30
C GLY A 26 -28.05 9.07 -16.29
N ARG A 27 -27.89 10.40 -16.22
CA ARG A 27 -26.92 11.12 -17.06
C ARG A 27 -25.48 10.63 -16.86
N HIS A 28 -25.16 10.21 -15.65
CA HIS A 28 -23.83 9.70 -15.32
C HIS A 28 -23.67 8.20 -15.59
N THR A 29 -24.74 7.42 -15.43
CA THR A 29 -24.73 5.98 -15.67
C THR A 29 -24.93 5.62 -17.14
N ALA A 30 -25.74 6.36 -17.88
CA ALA A 30 -25.92 6.16 -19.33
C ALA A 30 -24.61 6.25 -20.11
N ALA A 31 -23.68 7.13 -19.70
CA ALA A 31 -22.37 7.25 -20.34
C ALA A 31 -21.47 6.01 -20.13
N VAL A 32 -21.74 5.20 -19.10
CA VAL A 32 -21.01 3.97 -18.79
C VAL A 32 -21.60 2.77 -19.55
N PHE A 33 -22.92 2.76 -19.75
CA PHE A 33 -23.63 1.62 -20.31
C PHE A 33 -23.98 1.75 -21.80
N ASP A 34 -23.65 2.88 -22.45
CA ASP A 34 -23.93 3.13 -23.87
C ASP A 34 -22.90 2.39 -24.77
N PRO A 35 -23.27 1.25 -25.41
CA PRO A 35 -22.35 0.43 -26.20
C PRO A 35 -21.87 1.13 -27.49
N THR A 36 -22.51 2.23 -27.87
CA THR A 36 -22.13 3.00 -29.08
C THR A 36 -20.89 3.85 -28.84
N ARG A 37 -20.53 4.10 -27.59
CA ARG A 37 -19.33 4.90 -27.24
C ARG A 37 -18.11 3.98 -27.05
N ARG A 38 -17.06 4.27 -27.79
CA ARG A 38 -15.77 3.55 -27.72
C ARG A 38 -15.16 3.44 -26.30
N GLU A 39 -15.57 4.34 -25.39
CA GLU A 39 -15.05 4.42 -24.02
C GLU A 39 -15.94 3.73 -22.98
N SER A 40 -17.14 3.27 -23.37
CA SER A 40 -18.09 2.67 -22.42
C SER A 40 -17.59 1.34 -21.85
N VAL A 41 -17.05 0.46 -22.69
CA VAL A 41 -16.53 -0.85 -22.24
C VAL A 41 -15.38 -0.72 -21.25
N PRO A 42 -14.33 0.11 -21.52
CA PRO A 42 -13.28 0.34 -20.52
C PRO A 42 -13.78 0.97 -19.21
N LEU A 43 -14.77 1.89 -19.29
CA LEU A 43 -15.34 2.51 -18.08
C LEU A 43 -16.20 1.52 -17.29
N ALA A 44 -16.97 0.68 -17.96
CA ALA A 44 -17.75 -0.38 -17.32
C ALA A 44 -16.83 -1.39 -16.61
N LEU A 45 -15.76 -1.83 -17.26
CA LEU A 45 -14.77 -2.72 -16.66
C LEU A 45 -14.11 -2.09 -15.43
N LEU A 46 -13.75 -0.80 -15.51
CA LEU A 46 -13.19 -0.09 -14.36
C LEU A 46 -14.21 0.06 -13.22
N ALA A 47 -15.49 0.29 -13.52
CA ALA A 47 -16.54 0.36 -12.52
C ALA A 47 -16.79 -1.01 -11.85
N ILE A 48 -16.81 -2.09 -12.62
CA ILE A 48 -16.91 -3.46 -12.08
C ILE A 48 -15.70 -3.77 -11.19
N LEU A 49 -14.50 -3.45 -11.66
CA LEU A 49 -13.27 -3.64 -10.89
C LEU A 49 -13.29 -2.82 -9.60
N LEU A 50 -13.76 -1.57 -9.66
CA LEU A 50 -13.93 -0.74 -8.47
C LEU A 50 -14.88 -1.39 -7.47
N LEU A 51 -16.06 -1.83 -7.91
CA LEU A 51 -17.03 -2.50 -7.05
C LEU A 51 -16.45 -3.77 -6.42
N ALA A 52 -15.75 -4.58 -7.20
CA ALA A 52 -15.10 -5.78 -6.70
C ALA A 52 -14.03 -5.47 -5.66
N ILE A 53 -13.14 -4.50 -5.90
CA ILE A 53 -12.09 -4.13 -4.95
C ILE A 53 -12.68 -3.45 -3.71
N VAL A 54 -13.71 -2.62 -3.85
CA VAL A 54 -14.44 -2.03 -2.71
C VAL A 54 -15.05 -3.12 -1.85
N TRP A 55 -15.71 -4.11 -2.48
CA TRP A 55 -16.28 -5.23 -1.74
C TRP A 55 -15.21 -6.05 -0.99
N VAL A 56 -14.10 -6.38 -1.67
CA VAL A 56 -12.96 -7.09 -1.04
C VAL A 56 -12.39 -6.25 0.11
N TRP A 57 -12.22 -4.95 -0.08
CA TRP A 57 -11.68 -4.07 0.96
C TRP A 57 -12.59 -3.99 2.18
N PHE A 58 -13.92 -3.83 1.98
CA PHE A 58 -14.87 -3.82 3.10
C PHE A 58 -14.94 -5.17 3.81
N ALA A 59 -14.94 -6.28 3.07
CA ALA A 59 -14.92 -7.61 3.68
C ALA A 59 -13.64 -7.80 4.52
N PHE A 60 -12.50 -7.38 3.99
CA PHE A 60 -11.23 -7.41 4.69
C PHE A 60 -11.24 -6.51 5.95
N LEU A 61 -11.76 -5.29 5.83
CA LEU A 61 -11.88 -4.36 6.95
C LEU A 61 -12.77 -4.93 8.08
N ILE A 62 -13.89 -5.56 7.73
CA ILE A 62 -14.79 -6.20 8.70
C ILE A 62 -14.07 -7.33 9.44
N ILE A 63 -13.29 -8.13 8.73
CA ILE A 63 -12.49 -9.21 9.35
C ILE A 63 -11.47 -8.63 10.33
N VAL A 64 -10.73 -7.61 9.91
CA VAL A 64 -9.67 -6.98 10.73
C VAL A 64 -10.27 -6.32 11.98
N ILE A 65 -11.33 -5.53 11.84
CA ILE A 65 -12.00 -4.87 12.99
C ILE A 65 -12.69 -5.90 13.88
N GLY A 66 -13.34 -6.90 13.30
CA GLY A 66 -14.08 -7.91 14.05
C GLY A 66 -13.20 -8.80 14.92
N HIS A 67 -11.93 -8.98 14.58
CA HIS A 67 -10.96 -9.70 15.40
C HIS A 67 -10.46 -8.88 16.58
N GLY A 68 -10.27 -7.57 16.43
CA GLY A 68 -9.71 -6.68 17.47
C GLY A 68 -8.26 -6.98 17.86
N GLU A 69 -7.67 -8.04 17.33
CA GLU A 69 -6.31 -8.53 17.54
C GLU A 69 -5.64 -8.83 16.21
N PRO A 70 -4.30 -8.93 16.15
CA PRO A 70 -3.61 -9.35 14.94
C PRO A 70 -4.11 -10.71 14.44
N LEU A 71 -4.31 -10.84 13.15
CA LEU A 71 -4.75 -12.09 12.54
C LEU A 71 -3.64 -13.16 12.66
N ALA A 72 -4.02 -14.44 12.65
CA ALA A 72 -3.04 -15.53 12.66
C ALA A 72 -1.99 -15.40 11.54
N MET A 73 -2.40 -14.93 10.35
CA MET A 73 -1.49 -14.67 9.24
C MET A 73 -0.52 -13.52 9.54
N ASP A 74 -0.94 -12.49 10.30
CA ASP A 74 -0.08 -11.39 10.72
C ASP A 74 1.03 -11.89 11.64
N LEU A 75 0.68 -12.71 12.60
CA LEU A 75 1.64 -13.30 13.55
C LEU A 75 2.62 -14.23 12.82
N TRP A 76 2.10 -15.07 11.94
CA TRP A 76 2.93 -15.99 11.15
C TRP A 76 3.92 -15.26 10.25
N VAL A 77 3.45 -14.24 9.49
CA VAL A 77 4.33 -13.45 8.62
C VAL A 77 5.34 -12.64 9.42
N HIS A 78 4.92 -12.08 10.56
CA HIS A 78 5.82 -11.32 11.42
C HIS A 78 6.97 -12.20 11.95
N GLU A 79 6.66 -13.41 12.40
CA GLU A 79 7.66 -14.36 12.89
C GLU A 79 8.58 -14.84 11.75
N LEU A 80 8.01 -15.11 10.56
CA LEU A 80 8.80 -15.41 9.36
C LEU A 80 9.77 -14.29 9.02
N MET A 81 9.31 -13.05 8.99
CA MET A 81 10.15 -11.89 8.68
C MET A 81 11.23 -11.71 9.75
N ARG A 82 10.89 -11.93 11.02
CA ARG A 82 11.85 -11.88 12.13
C ARG A 82 12.94 -12.94 11.99
N ALA A 83 12.59 -14.14 11.59
CA ALA A 83 13.55 -15.24 11.35
C ALA A 83 14.48 -14.97 10.15
N LEU A 84 14.00 -14.22 9.16
CA LEU A 84 14.78 -13.83 7.97
C LEU A 84 15.71 -12.64 8.21
N ARG A 85 15.64 -11.97 9.37
CA ARG A 85 16.48 -10.80 9.69
C ARG A 85 17.96 -11.18 9.66
N ASN A 86 18.73 -10.38 8.93
CA ASN A 86 20.18 -10.53 8.89
C ASN A 86 20.84 -9.18 8.54
N PRO A 87 22.08 -8.91 9.01
CA PRO A 87 22.75 -7.62 8.82
C PRO A 87 22.96 -7.22 7.36
N LEU A 88 23.04 -8.18 6.44
CA LEU A 88 23.22 -7.88 5.01
C LEU A 88 21.93 -7.35 4.37
N ALA A 89 20.78 -7.88 4.78
CA ALA A 89 19.48 -7.46 4.25
C ALA A 89 18.88 -6.28 5.02
N ASP A 90 19.20 -6.11 6.30
CA ASP A 90 18.63 -5.09 7.18
C ASP A 90 18.82 -3.67 6.63
N ARG A 91 20.04 -3.31 6.23
CA ARG A 91 20.34 -1.97 5.71
C ARG A 91 19.64 -1.66 4.39
N PRO A 92 19.72 -2.49 3.33
CA PRO A 92 19.01 -2.22 2.09
C PRO A 92 17.49 -2.23 2.25
N LEU A 93 16.93 -3.09 3.10
CA LEU A 93 15.49 -3.10 3.33
C LEU A 93 15.03 -1.92 4.20
N ALA A 94 15.82 -1.45 5.16
CA ALA A 94 15.55 -0.20 5.88
C ALA A 94 15.60 1.01 4.93
N ALA A 95 16.58 1.05 4.02
CA ALA A 95 16.64 2.08 2.98
C ALA A 95 15.39 2.03 2.08
N LEU A 96 14.97 0.85 1.66
CA LEU A 96 13.80 0.65 0.82
C LEU A 96 12.50 1.04 1.56
N ALA A 97 12.35 0.67 2.82
CA ALA A 97 11.21 1.05 3.65
C ALA A 97 11.08 2.58 3.79
N SER A 98 12.22 3.28 3.92
CA SER A 98 12.27 4.74 4.05
C SER A 98 11.83 5.49 2.80
N LEU A 99 11.82 4.84 1.62
CA LEU A 99 11.28 5.43 0.39
C LEU A 99 9.77 5.67 0.46
N GLY A 100 9.07 4.96 1.34
CA GLY A 100 7.65 5.17 1.61
C GLY A 100 7.36 6.25 2.66
N ASP A 101 8.38 6.86 3.26
CA ASP A 101 8.20 7.92 4.25
C ASP A 101 7.73 9.23 3.61
N GLU A 102 7.04 10.04 4.41
CA GLU A 102 6.57 11.35 3.96
C GLU A 102 7.72 12.25 3.49
N GLN A 103 8.89 12.17 4.14
CA GLN A 103 10.07 12.95 3.79
C GLN A 103 10.61 12.64 2.39
N ALA A 104 10.39 11.41 1.91
CA ALA A 104 10.72 11.02 0.54
C ALA A 104 9.60 11.35 -0.46
N LEU A 105 8.34 11.09 -0.09
CA LEU A 105 7.20 11.20 -0.99
C LEU A 105 6.65 12.63 -1.14
N ALA A 106 6.68 13.44 -0.07
CA ALA A 106 6.11 14.79 -0.11
C ALA A 106 6.86 15.73 -1.07
N PRO A 107 8.21 15.82 -1.08
CA PRO A 107 8.91 16.68 -2.04
C PRO A 107 8.61 16.30 -3.49
N VAL A 108 8.59 15.01 -3.80
CA VAL A 108 8.27 14.49 -5.14
C VAL A 108 6.85 14.89 -5.55
N SER A 109 5.91 14.72 -4.63
CA SER A 109 4.50 15.03 -4.86
C SER A 109 4.27 16.52 -5.07
N LEU A 110 4.96 17.37 -4.30
CA LEU A 110 4.90 18.83 -4.44
C LEU A 110 5.54 19.30 -5.76
N LEU A 111 6.66 18.71 -6.17
CA LEU A 111 7.29 19.02 -7.46
C LEU A 111 6.38 18.70 -8.64
N VAL A 112 5.69 17.55 -8.61
CA VAL A 112 4.70 17.19 -9.62
C VAL A 112 3.55 18.18 -9.63
N LEU A 113 3.01 18.54 -8.47
CA LEU A 113 1.94 19.54 -8.36
C LEU A 113 2.38 20.89 -8.92
N ALA A 114 3.55 21.37 -8.52
CA ALA A 114 4.13 22.63 -9.01
C ALA A 114 4.31 22.61 -10.54
N TYR A 115 4.82 21.51 -11.08
CA TYR A 115 4.95 21.35 -12.53
C TYR A 115 3.61 21.40 -13.24
N LEU A 116 2.58 20.69 -12.75
CA LEU A 116 1.24 20.70 -13.33
C LEU A 116 0.61 22.09 -13.29
N CYS A 117 0.77 22.83 -12.20
CA CYS A 117 0.32 24.23 -12.06
C CYS A 117 1.08 25.16 -13.02
N TRP A 118 2.41 25.04 -13.10
CA TRP A 118 3.22 25.82 -14.03
C TRP A 118 2.82 25.61 -15.48
N ARG A 119 2.52 24.34 -15.83
CA ARG A 119 2.02 23.97 -17.17
C ARG A 119 0.53 24.29 -17.38
N LYS A 120 -0.11 24.98 -16.42
CA LYS A 120 -1.54 25.34 -16.45
C LYS A 120 -2.46 24.13 -16.67
N ARG A 121 -2.07 22.96 -16.12
CA ARG A 121 -2.83 21.71 -16.18
C ARG A 121 -3.73 21.57 -14.94
N TRP A 122 -4.57 22.57 -14.71
CA TRP A 122 -5.38 22.72 -13.50
C TRP A 122 -6.23 21.48 -13.16
N MET A 123 -6.79 20.83 -14.18
CA MET A 123 -7.57 19.61 -13.96
C MET A 123 -6.72 18.46 -13.44
N ALA A 124 -5.53 18.23 -14.01
CA ALA A 124 -4.60 17.22 -13.53
C ALA A 124 -4.05 17.59 -12.14
N ALA A 125 -3.72 18.87 -11.93
CA ALA A 125 -3.29 19.38 -10.62
C ALA A 125 -4.36 19.20 -9.55
N GLY A 126 -5.63 19.51 -9.88
CA GLY A 126 -6.76 19.30 -8.95
C GLY A 126 -6.97 17.83 -8.57
N HIS A 127 -6.90 16.90 -9.54
CA HIS A 127 -7.00 15.47 -9.25
C HIS A 127 -5.77 14.95 -8.47
N TRP A 128 -4.57 15.46 -8.78
CA TRP A 128 -3.36 15.15 -8.02
C TRP A 128 -3.47 15.63 -6.57
N LEU A 129 -3.91 16.86 -6.36
CA LEU A 129 -4.15 17.39 -5.01
C LEU A 129 -5.24 16.61 -4.28
N ALA A 130 -6.34 16.25 -4.96
CA ALA A 130 -7.38 15.39 -4.39
C ALA A 130 -6.83 14.01 -4.01
N ALA A 131 -5.97 13.42 -4.86
CA ALA A 131 -5.30 12.15 -4.56
C ALA A 131 -4.56 12.21 -3.23
N LEU A 132 -3.74 13.25 -3.05
CA LEU A 132 -2.91 13.43 -1.86
C LEU A 132 -3.75 13.79 -0.62
N ALA A 133 -4.57 14.83 -0.71
CA ALA A 133 -5.28 15.39 0.44
C ALA A 133 -6.32 14.41 1.00
N PHE A 134 -7.19 13.86 0.14
CA PHE A 134 -8.19 12.91 0.58
C PHE A 134 -7.58 11.56 0.94
N GLY A 135 -6.55 11.11 0.19
CA GLY A 135 -5.84 9.89 0.53
C GLY A 135 -5.25 9.95 1.94
N LEU A 136 -4.54 11.04 2.25
CA LEU A 136 -3.96 11.25 3.58
C LEU A 136 -5.04 11.41 4.66
N ALA A 137 -6.04 12.26 4.43
CA ALA A 137 -7.10 12.53 5.40
C ALA A 137 -7.91 11.26 5.73
N LEU A 138 -8.32 10.48 4.71
CA LEU A 138 -9.06 9.25 4.91
C LEU A 138 -8.22 8.16 5.59
N THR A 139 -6.93 8.05 5.23
CA THR A 139 -6.02 7.09 5.87
C THR A 139 -5.79 7.45 7.35
N ALA A 140 -5.59 8.73 7.65
CA ALA A 140 -5.43 9.20 9.02
C ALA A 140 -6.72 9.02 9.84
N TRP A 141 -7.88 9.33 9.25
CA TRP A 141 -9.18 9.10 9.89
C TRP A 141 -9.41 7.61 10.20
N LEU A 142 -9.14 6.74 9.23
CA LEU A 142 -9.29 5.30 9.41
C LEU A 142 -8.32 4.78 10.49
N GLY A 143 -7.06 5.23 10.45
CA GLY A 143 -6.05 4.87 11.45
C GLY A 143 -6.39 5.33 12.88
N ALA A 144 -7.10 6.46 12.99
CA ALA A 144 -7.61 6.94 14.31
C ALA A 144 -8.87 6.19 14.77
N SER A 145 -9.59 5.55 13.83
CA SER A 145 -10.87 4.86 14.13
C SER A 145 -10.68 3.36 14.37
N VAL A 146 -9.57 2.78 13.93
CA VAL A 146 -9.28 1.34 14.03
C VAL A 146 -8.15 1.14 15.04
N ASP A 147 -8.53 0.65 16.23
CA ASP A 147 -7.59 0.38 17.33
C ASP A 147 -7.20 -1.10 17.33
N ILE A 148 -6.11 -1.43 16.63
CA ILE A 148 -5.54 -2.77 16.60
C ILE A 148 -4.16 -2.71 17.24
N PRO A 149 -3.79 -3.68 18.10
CA PRO A 149 -2.45 -3.75 18.67
C PRO A 149 -1.38 -3.75 17.58
N LYS A 150 -0.38 -2.90 17.72
CA LYS A 150 0.74 -2.77 16.77
C LYS A 150 1.75 -3.90 16.98
N PRO A 151 2.63 -4.13 15.98
CA PRO A 151 3.77 -5.01 16.20
C PRO A 151 4.60 -4.59 17.42
N PRO A 152 5.20 -5.53 18.16
CA PRO A 152 5.92 -5.25 19.41
C PRO A 152 7.06 -4.21 19.29
N SER A 153 7.61 -4.07 18.08
CA SER A 153 8.67 -3.10 17.77
C SER A 153 8.16 -1.66 17.57
N VAL A 154 6.83 -1.43 17.55
CA VAL A 154 6.22 -0.13 17.21
C VAL A 154 5.61 0.52 18.44
N SER A 155 6.23 1.60 18.93
CA SER A 155 5.79 2.33 20.12
C SER A 155 4.78 3.45 19.84
N SER A 156 4.73 3.98 18.59
CA SER A 156 3.92 5.17 18.26
C SER A 156 3.33 5.11 16.85
N GLY A 157 2.39 6.00 16.55
CA GLY A 157 1.73 6.11 15.25
C GLY A 157 0.49 5.23 15.11
N PHE A 158 -0.14 5.24 13.92
CA PHE A 158 -1.28 4.39 13.60
C PHE A 158 -0.80 3.01 13.10
N GLY A 159 -1.50 1.95 13.47
CA GLY A 159 -1.26 0.61 12.94
C GLY A 159 -1.90 0.45 11.57
N PHE A 160 -3.21 0.29 11.56
CA PHE A 160 -4.00 0.02 10.35
C PHE A 160 -4.69 1.27 9.82
N PRO A 161 -4.70 1.48 8.48
CA PRO A 161 -3.82 0.87 7.50
C PRO A 161 -2.44 1.55 7.47
N SER A 162 -1.43 0.91 6.88
CA SER A 162 -0.10 1.51 6.74
C SER A 162 -0.14 2.77 5.86
N ILE A 163 0.09 3.95 6.46
CA ILE A 163 0.10 5.24 5.74
C ILE A 163 1.13 5.24 4.62
N ALA A 164 2.33 4.75 4.90
CA ALA A 164 3.42 4.69 3.91
C ALA A 164 3.02 3.88 2.67
N VAL A 165 2.41 2.70 2.86
CA VAL A 165 1.96 1.85 1.76
C VAL A 165 0.77 2.44 1.03
N THR A 166 -0.21 2.99 1.76
CA THR A 166 -1.39 3.64 1.18
C THR A 166 -0.98 4.82 0.30
N MET A 167 -0.16 5.73 0.84
CA MET A 167 0.27 6.91 0.10
C MET A 167 1.18 6.56 -1.07
N SER A 168 2.08 5.58 -0.92
CA SER A 168 2.85 5.06 -2.05
C SER A 168 1.93 4.51 -3.15
N THR A 169 0.91 3.71 -2.79
CA THR A 169 -0.07 3.18 -3.75
C THR A 169 -0.79 4.31 -4.51
N ILE A 170 -1.25 5.33 -3.79
CA ILE A 170 -1.95 6.47 -4.37
C ILE A 170 -1.02 7.29 -5.28
N ILE A 171 0.17 7.65 -4.80
CA ILE A 171 1.11 8.52 -5.50
C ILE A 171 1.62 7.84 -6.77
N PHE A 172 2.19 6.65 -6.65
CA PHE A 172 2.73 5.90 -7.80
C PHE A 172 1.61 5.46 -8.74
N GLY A 173 0.50 4.98 -8.20
CA GLY A 173 -0.63 4.51 -8.99
C GLY A 173 -1.30 5.64 -9.76
N PHE A 174 -1.57 6.81 -9.15
CA PHE A 174 -2.17 7.93 -9.86
C PHE A 174 -1.19 8.57 -10.85
N PHE A 175 0.10 8.60 -10.53
CA PHE A 175 1.12 9.00 -11.49
C PHE A 175 1.13 8.05 -12.71
N ALA A 176 1.03 6.74 -12.48
CA ALA A 176 0.89 5.77 -13.57
C ALA A 176 -0.35 6.03 -14.44
N VAL A 177 -1.49 6.36 -13.82
CA VAL A 177 -2.72 6.75 -14.56
C VAL A 177 -2.46 7.98 -15.44
N LEU A 178 -1.75 8.99 -14.91
CA LEU A 178 -1.42 10.21 -15.66
C LEU A 178 -0.59 9.92 -16.91
N ILE A 179 0.47 9.10 -16.78
CA ILE A 179 1.39 8.86 -17.89
C ILE A 179 0.93 7.73 -18.83
N ALA A 180 0.31 6.68 -18.32
CA ALA A 180 -0.13 5.55 -19.14
C ALA A 180 -1.17 5.96 -20.20
N ARG A 181 -1.98 6.97 -19.89
CA ARG A 181 -2.96 7.51 -20.84
C ARG A 181 -2.33 8.00 -22.15
N GLU A 182 -1.16 8.58 -22.07
CA GLU A 182 -0.48 9.21 -23.20
C GLU A 182 0.45 8.21 -23.93
N LEU A 183 0.66 7.03 -23.36
CA LEU A 183 1.49 6.00 -23.96
C LEU A 183 0.70 5.17 -24.99
N PRO A 184 1.32 4.75 -26.08
CA PRO A 184 0.66 3.94 -27.11
C PRO A 184 0.51 2.48 -26.69
N GLY A 185 -0.63 1.87 -27.02
CA GLY A 185 -0.87 0.44 -27.03
C GLY A 185 -0.34 -0.33 -25.82
N ARG A 186 0.52 -1.32 -26.05
CA ARG A 186 1.06 -2.22 -25.02
C ARG A 186 1.99 -1.54 -24.00
N THR A 187 2.58 -0.40 -24.36
CA THR A 187 3.49 0.32 -23.44
C THR A 187 2.77 0.96 -22.25
N ARG A 188 1.44 1.06 -22.27
CA ARG A 188 0.62 1.54 -21.16
C ARG A 188 0.71 0.69 -19.90
N VAL A 189 1.14 -0.56 -20.01
CA VAL A 189 1.26 -1.48 -18.86
C VAL A 189 2.47 -1.12 -17.99
N TRP A 190 3.55 -0.63 -18.58
CA TRP A 190 4.80 -0.39 -17.86
C TRP A 190 4.69 0.55 -16.65
N PRO A 191 4.02 1.72 -16.73
CA PRO A 191 3.86 2.58 -15.55
C PRO A 191 3.17 1.89 -14.38
N TYR A 192 2.16 1.05 -14.65
CA TYR A 192 1.46 0.30 -13.61
C TYR A 192 2.34 -0.80 -13.01
N LEU A 193 3.12 -1.51 -13.84
CA LEU A 193 4.05 -2.53 -13.37
C LEU A 193 5.14 -1.91 -12.48
N VAL A 194 5.77 -0.82 -12.93
CA VAL A 194 6.79 -0.11 -12.13
C VAL A 194 6.19 0.36 -10.82
N SER A 195 5.02 0.98 -10.84
CA SER A 195 4.32 1.44 -9.63
C SER A 195 4.00 0.28 -8.69
N GLY A 196 3.46 -0.83 -9.21
CA GLY A 196 3.15 -2.01 -8.42
C GLY A 196 4.38 -2.63 -7.77
N ILE A 197 5.49 -2.74 -8.51
CA ILE A 197 6.76 -3.26 -7.99
C ILE A 197 7.29 -2.36 -6.87
N VAL A 198 7.33 -1.04 -7.07
CA VAL A 198 7.81 -0.10 -6.05
C VAL A 198 6.97 -0.19 -4.78
N VAL A 199 5.65 -0.19 -4.90
CA VAL A 199 4.73 -0.31 -3.75
C VAL A 199 4.89 -1.66 -3.04
N ALA A 200 4.99 -2.76 -3.79
CA ALA A 200 5.21 -4.09 -3.23
C ALA A 200 6.54 -4.18 -2.47
N LEU A 201 7.62 -3.61 -3.01
CA LEU A 201 8.92 -3.57 -2.36
C LEU A 201 8.90 -2.73 -1.09
N ILE A 202 8.24 -1.56 -1.09
CA ILE A 202 8.07 -0.74 0.12
C ILE A 202 7.27 -1.51 1.17
N GLY A 203 6.15 -2.13 0.77
CA GLY A 203 5.32 -2.95 1.67
C GLY A 203 6.09 -4.12 2.26
N PHE A 204 6.82 -4.88 1.43
CA PHE A 204 7.67 -5.98 1.86
C PHE A 204 8.75 -5.51 2.85
N ALA A 205 9.42 -4.40 2.57
CA ALA A 205 10.43 -3.86 3.47
C ALA A 205 9.85 -3.46 4.84
N ARG A 206 8.62 -2.93 4.87
CA ARG A 206 7.90 -2.63 6.13
C ARG A 206 7.55 -3.89 6.92
N LEU A 207 7.16 -4.96 6.25
CA LEU A 207 6.92 -6.27 6.88
C LEU A 207 8.22 -6.86 7.44
N TYR A 208 9.27 -6.84 6.64
CA TYR A 208 10.59 -7.36 7.02
C TYR A 208 11.15 -6.68 8.27
N LEU A 209 10.97 -5.37 8.40
CA LEU A 209 11.39 -4.63 9.59
C LEU A 209 10.48 -4.85 10.80
N GLY A 210 9.33 -5.49 10.63
CA GLY A 210 8.32 -5.62 11.68
C GLY A 210 7.62 -4.30 12.01
N ALA A 211 7.63 -3.33 11.07
CA ALA A 211 7.01 -2.04 11.27
C ALA A 211 5.48 -2.07 11.17
N HIS A 212 4.92 -3.05 10.48
CA HIS A 212 3.49 -3.22 10.25
C HIS A 212 3.13 -4.71 10.17
N TRP A 213 1.86 -5.01 10.48
CA TRP A 213 1.26 -6.29 10.19
C TRP A 213 1.02 -6.47 8.69
N LEU A 214 0.90 -7.73 8.24
CA LEU A 214 0.50 -8.03 6.86
C LEU A 214 -0.85 -7.40 6.52
N SER A 215 -1.79 -7.45 7.46
CA SER A 215 -3.11 -6.83 7.32
C SER A 215 -3.02 -5.31 7.11
N ASP A 216 -2.10 -4.60 7.80
CA ASP A 216 -1.89 -3.16 7.61
C ASP A 216 -1.42 -2.83 6.19
N VAL A 217 -0.52 -3.65 5.66
CA VAL A 217 0.05 -3.49 4.31
C VAL A 217 -1.00 -3.79 3.24
N ILE A 218 -1.69 -4.93 3.36
CA ILE A 218 -2.76 -5.31 2.40
C ILE A 218 -3.91 -4.30 2.48
N GLY A 219 -4.34 -3.92 3.68
CA GLY A 219 -5.37 -2.91 3.89
C GLY A 219 -5.01 -1.57 3.24
N GLY A 220 -3.76 -1.13 3.41
CA GLY A 220 -3.24 0.08 2.78
C GLY A 220 -3.21 0.02 1.25
N MET A 221 -2.77 -1.10 0.68
CA MET A 221 -2.80 -1.32 -0.78
C MET A 221 -4.22 -1.32 -1.33
N LEU A 222 -5.13 -2.08 -0.72
CA LEU A 222 -6.52 -2.17 -1.15
C LEU A 222 -7.21 -0.81 -1.06
N PHE A 223 -7.04 -0.09 0.05
CA PHE A 223 -7.60 1.25 0.23
C PHE A 223 -7.06 2.23 -0.79
N GLY A 224 -5.74 2.24 -1.00
CA GLY A 224 -5.11 3.04 -2.04
C GLY A 224 -5.64 2.72 -3.44
N LEU A 225 -5.85 1.44 -3.75
CA LEU A 225 -6.43 1.01 -5.03
C LEU A 225 -7.89 1.45 -5.20
N VAL A 226 -8.72 1.37 -4.16
CA VAL A 226 -10.10 1.88 -4.18
C VAL A 226 -10.09 3.36 -4.56
N TRP A 227 -9.29 4.15 -3.85
CA TRP A 227 -9.18 5.59 -4.09
C TRP A 227 -8.63 5.90 -5.49
N LEU A 228 -7.61 5.17 -5.91
CA LEU A 228 -7.01 5.28 -7.24
C LEU A 228 -8.02 5.02 -8.36
N LEU A 229 -8.88 4.01 -8.21
CA LEU A 229 -9.92 3.70 -9.21
C LEU A 229 -10.99 4.79 -9.29
N VAL A 230 -11.42 5.31 -8.14
CA VAL A 230 -12.36 6.45 -8.09
C VAL A 230 -11.77 7.65 -8.85
N LEU A 231 -10.54 8.01 -8.53
CA LEU A 231 -9.84 9.12 -9.20
C LEU A 231 -9.58 8.83 -10.69
N GLY A 232 -9.19 7.60 -11.02
CA GLY A 232 -8.93 7.19 -12.40
C GLY A 232 -10.18 7.30 -13.28
N ILE A 233 -11.34 6.90 -12.77
CA ILE A 233 -12.64 7.06 -13.44
C ILE A 233 -12.99 8.55 -13.59
N ALA A 234 -12.85 9.33 -12.51
CA ALA A 234 -13.12 10.77 -12.52
C ALA A 234 -12.21 11.52 -13.50
N TYR A 235 -10.93 11.19 -13.52
CA TYR A 235 -9.94 11.79 -14.41
C TYR A 235 -10.20 11.45 -15.88
N ARG A 236 -10.50 10.20 -16.20
CA ARG A 236 -10.80 9.78 -17.59
C ARG A 236 -12.01 10.51 -18.19
N ARG A 237 -13.01 10.81 -17.38
CA ARG A 237 -14.24 11.48 -17.84
C ARG A 237 -14.05 12.94 -18.25
N ARG A 238 -13.03 13.62 -17.73
CA ARG A 238 -12.90 15.10 -17.85
C ARG A 238 -11.74 15.58 -18.70
N MET A 239 -10.80 14.70 -19.07
CA MET A 239 -9.58 15.13 -19.75
C MET A 239 -9.64 14.96 -21.25
N VAL A 240 -9.58 16.10 -21.97
CA VAL A 240 -9.59 16.17 -23.43
C VAL A 240 -8.20 16.47 -24.03
N ARG A 241 -7.28 17.07 -23.25
CA ARG A 241 -5.99 17.53 -23.77
C ARG A 241 -4.84 16.63 -23.38
N SER A 242 -4.11 16.13 -24.39
CA SER A 242 -2.82 15.46 -24.25
C SER A 242 -1.74 16.38 -23.66
N PHE A 243 -0.76 15.86 -22.95
CA PHE A 243 0.38 16.63 -22.48
C PHE A 243 1.70 15.85 -22.63
N TRP A 244 2.81 16.58 -22.61
CA TRP A 244 4.12 16.01 -22.84
C TRP A 244 4.59 15.19 -21.65
N ILE A 245 4.67 13.87 -21.80
CA ILE A 245 4.93 12.90 -20.73
C ILE A 245 6.38 12.90 -20.26
N LYS A 246 7.32 13.00 -21.21
CA LYS A 246 8.73 12.80 -20.89
C LYS A 246 9.24 13.70 -19.75
N PRO A 247 8.99 15.03 -19.75
CA PRO A 247 9.47 15.89 -18.68
C PRO A 247 8.89 15.56 -17.32
N ILE A 248 7.57 15.26 -17.24
CA ILE A 248 6.95 14.95 -15.94
C ILE A 248 7.39 13.57 -15.41
N ALA A 249 7.62 12.61 -16.31
CA ALA A 249 8.14 11.30 -15.92
C ALA A 249 9.57 11.40 -15.38
N TRP A 250 10.43 12.16 -16.04
CA TRP A 250 11.78 12.45 -15.55
C TRP A 250 11.77 13.22 -14.23
N LEU A 251 10.88 14.20 -14.11
CA LEU A 251 10.70 14.96 -12.87
C LEU A 251 10.31 14.04 -11.72
N PHE A 252 9.29 13.21 -11.91
CA PHE A 252 8.78 12.31 -10.87
C PHE A 252 9.82 11.25 -10.47
N TYR A 253 10.27 10.43 -11.42
CA TYR A 253 11.20 9.35 -11.10
C TYR A 253 12.57 9.88 -10.69
N GLY A 254 13.06 10.93 -11.34
CA GLY A 254 14.33 11.56 -11.00
C GLY A 254 14.31 12.18 -9.61
N SER A 255 13.25 12.94 -9.27
CA SER A 255 13.12 13.51 -7.92
C SER A 255 12.91 12.42 -6.85
N PHE A 256 12.21 11.34 -7.17
CA PHE A 256 12.04 10.21 -6.25
C PHE A 256 13.38 9.51 -5.96
N VAL A 257 14.18 9.25 -7.00
CA VAL A 257 15.52 8.68 -6.82
C VAL A 257 16.41 9.63 -5.98
N LEU A 258 16.40 10.92 -6.29
CA LEU A 258 17.17 11.91 -5.54
C LEU A 258 16.71 12.03 -4.09
N ALA A 259 15.39 12.06 -3.84
CA ALA A 259 14.83 12.07 -2.49
C ALA A 259 15.22 10.79 -1.73
N GLY A 260 15.18 9.64 -2.39
CA GLY A 260 15.61 8.37 -1.81
C GLY A 260 17.10 8.37 -1.46
N LEU A 261 17.95 8.78 -2.39
CA LEU A 261 19.41 8.87 -2.16
C LEU A 261 19.77 9.87 -1.04
N TRP A 262 18.95 10.90 -0.86
CA TRP A 262 19.12 11.87 0.20
C TRP A 262 18.59 11.36 1.55
N HIS A 263 17.39 10.81 1.58
CA HIS A 263 16.66 10.43 2.80
C HIS A 263 17.14 9.10 3.37
N ALA A 264 17.26 8.06 2.52
CA ALA A 264 17.52 6.71 2.98
C ALA A 264 18.82 6.58 3.82
N PRO A 265 20.00 7.07 3.39
CA PRO A 265 21.22 6.91 4.18
C PRO A 265 21.16 7.58 5.56
N ARG A 266 20.35 8.64 5.69
CA ARG A 266 20.18 9.38 6.95
C ARG A 266 19.21 8.73 7.90
N ASN A 267 18.31 7.88 7.36
CA ASN A 267 17.22 7.31 8.13
C ASN A 267 17.42 5.82 8.45
N VAL A 268 18.32 5.13 7.75
CA VAL A 268 18.55 3.68 7.90
C VAL A 268 18.87 3.31 9.36
N GLU A 269 19.84 3.98 9.98
CA GLU A 269 20.25 3.65 11.36
C GLU A 269 19.11 3.93 12.37
N ARG A 270 18.36 5.01 12.16
CA ARG A 270 17.17 5.30 12.98
C ARG A 270 16.09 4.23 12.83
N MET A 271 15.81 3.81 11.61
CA MET A 271 14.85 2.73 11.34
C MET A 271 15.29 1.41 11.96
N LEU A 272 16.56 1.05 11.80
CA LEU A 272 17.08 -0.17 12.40
C LEU A 272 16.97 -0.12 13.92
N ALA A 273 17.34 0.99 14.55
CA ALA A 273 17.22 1.16 16.00
C ALA A 273 15.74 1.13 16.46
N GLN A 274 14.82 1.74 15.70
CA GLN A 274 13.40 1.80 16.03
C GLN A 274 12.71 0.41 15.95
N PHE A 275 13.11 -0.41 14.99
CA PHE A 275 12.49 -1.71 14.73
C PHE A 275 13.38 -2.90 15.13
N GLN A 276 14.35 -2.65 16.02
CA GLN A 276 15.04 -3.75 16.70
C GLN A 276 14.08 -4.41 17.70
N ALA A 277 14.08 -5.74 17.73
CA ALA A 277 13.38 -6.45 18.78
C ALA A 277 13.99 -6.02 20.14
N PRO A 278 13.16 -5.73 21.15
CA PRO A 278 13.68 -5.39 22.46
C PRO A 278 14.53 -6.55 22.99
N VAL A 279 15.79 -6.28 23.21
CA VAL A 279 16.69 -7.22 23.89
C VAL A 279 16.27 -7.22 25.37
N ILE A 280 15.65 -8.31 25.81
CA ILE A 280 15.33 -8.49 27.21
C ILE A 280 16.62 -8.97 27.90
N GLU A 281 17.41 -8.03 28.38
CA GLU A 281 18.56 -8.36 29.24
C GLU A 281 18.05 -8.75 30.62
N ARG A 282 18.23 -10.01 30.98
CA ARG A 282 18.03 -10.49 32.34
C ARG A 282 19.37 -10.69 32.97
N SER A 283 19.73 -9.85 33.95
CA SER A 283 20.87 -10.11 34.82
C SER A 283 20.41 -11.09 35.95
N VAL A 284 21.04 -12.21 36.03
CA VAL A 284 20.81 -13.19 37.12
C VAL A 284 22.08 -13.25 37.93
N ALA A 285 21.96 -13.15 39.26
CA ALA A 285 23.13 -13.31 40.14
C ALA A 285 23.72 -14.72 39.98
N LEU A 286 25.04 -14.85 40.01
CA LEU A 286 25.73 -16.13 39.76
C LEU A 286 25.23 -17.24 40.70
N GLN A 287 24.92 -16.90 41.93
CA GLN A 287 24.39 -17.87 42.91
C GLN A 287 22.99 -18.33 42.54
N ASP A 288 22.12 -17.41 42.09
CA ASP A 288 20.76 -17.75 41.66
C ASP A 288 20.76 -18.56 40.36
N TRP A 289 21.75 -18.31 39.49
CA TRP A 289 21.93 -19.08 38.26
C TRP A 289 22.17 -20.57 38.56
N TRP A 290 23.04 -20.88 39.49
CA TRP A 290 23.36 -22.28 39.83
C TRP A 290 22.23 -22.99 40.57
N THR A 291 21.31 -22.30 41.17
CA THR A 291 20.19 -22.91 41.91
C THR A 291 18.92 -23.03 41.09
N GLN A 292 18.39 -21.93 40.56
CA GLN A 292 17.11 -21.89 39.87
C GLN A 292 17.05 -20.90 38.69
N GLY A 293 18.07 -20.07 38.49
CA GLY A 293 18.05 -18.98 37.51
C GLY A 293 17.97 -19.44 36.06
N TRP A 294 18.34 -20.68 35.79
CA TRP A 294 18.25 -21.31 34.46
C TRP A 294 16.85 -21.88 34.12
N GLN A 295 16.02 -22.16 35.13
CA GLN A 295 14.71 -22.81 34.96
C GLN A 295 13.74 -22.00 34.07
N PRO A 296 13.70 -20.65 34.12
CA PRO A 296 12.85 -19.84 33.22
C PRO A 296 13.35 -19.77 31.78
N LEU A 297 14.55 -20.29 31.48
CA LEU A 297 15.03 -20.26 30.11
C LEU A 297 14.34 -21.37 29.30
N PRO A 298 13.93 -21.04 28.06
CA PRO A 298 13.36 -22.06 27.19
C PRO A 298 14.41 -23.14 26.92
N ALA A 299 14.10 -24.38 27.23
CA ALA A 299 15.01 -25.54 27.03
C ALA A 299 15.25 -25.82 25.53
N ARG A 300 14.44 -25.27 24.65
CA ARG A 300 14.48 -25.49 23.21
C ARG A 300 14.20 -24.21 22.46
N ARG A 301 14.90 -24.03 21.36
CA ARG A 301 14.61 -22.97 20.38
C ARG A 301 13.43 -23.43 19.52
N ASN A 302 12.35 -22.63 19.47
CA ASN A 302 11.31 -22.86 18.50
C ASN A 302 11.83 -22.38 17.14
N GLU A 303 11.93 -23.27 16.18
CA GLU A 303 12.08 -22.89 14.79
C GLU A 303 10.72 -22.57 14.18
N PHE A 304 10.76 -21.96 12.99
CA PHE A 304 9.59 -21.55 12.21
C PHE A 304 8.59 -22.70 11.95
N ASP A 305 9.11 -23.91 11.92
CA ASP A 305 8.35 -25.16 11.83
C ASP A 305 8.29 -25.79 13.21
N ASP A 306 7.10 -25.83 13.84
CA ASP A 306 6.91 -26.39 15.19
C ASP A 306 7.36 -27.87 15.33
N GLU A 307 7.65 -28.51 14.22
CA GLU A 307 8.10 -29.91 14.16
C GLU A 307 9.58 -30.09 14.49
N GLN A 308 10.43 -29.07 14.37
CA GLN A 308 11.86 -29.14 14.65
C GLN A 308 12.24 -28.28 15.85
N ARG A 309 12.36 -28.92 17.01
CA ARG A 309 12.80 -28.25 18.24
C ARG A 309 14.29 -28.56 18.46
N TRP A 310 15.15 -27.58 18.25
CA TRP A 310 16.58 -27.70 18.52
C TRP A 310 16.90 -27.35 19.97
N PRO A 311 17.82 -28.09 20.62
CA PRO A 311 18.30 -27.71 21.95
C PRO A 311 18.99 -26.34 21.88
N LEU A 312 18.80 -25.52 22.91
CA LEU A 312 19.60 -24.32 23.09
C LEU A 312 21.01 -24.69 23.52
N ASP A 313 21.99 -24.36 22.69
CA ASP A 313 23.39 -24.44 23.07
C ASP A 313 23.74 -23.21 23.94
N VAL A 314 23.76 -23.41 25.25
CA VAL A 314 24.21 -22.39 26.20
C VAL A 314 25.69 -22.57 26.42
N GLN A 315 26.53 -21.68 25.94
CA GLN A 315 27.94 -21.63 26.34
C GLN A 315 28.07 -20.73 27.57
N VAL A 316 28.43 -21.33 28.69
CA VAL A 316 28.82 -20.58 29.90
C VAL A 316 30.31 -20.36 29.83
N ALA A 317 30.75 -19.13 29.59
CA ALA A 317 32.16 -18.74 29.77
C ALA A 317 32.41 -18.53 31.26
N GLY A 318 33.28 -19.34 31.83
CA GLY A 318 33.79 -19.20 33.21
C GLY A 318 34.84 -18.08 33.32
#